data_5c1453b949f21325c52727a17485a230
#
_entry.id   5c1453b949f21325c52727a17485a230
#
_cell.length_a   1.000
_cell.length_b   1.000
_cell.length_c   1.000
_cell.angle_alpha   90.00
_cell.angle_beta   90.00
_cell.angle_gamma   90.00
#
_symmetry.space_group_name_H-M   'P 1'
#
loop_
_entity.id
_entity.type
_entity.pdbx_description
1 polymer ?
#
loop_
_entity_poly.entity_id
_entity_poly.type
_entity_poly.pdbx_seq_one_letter_code
_entity_poly.pdbx_strand_id
1 'polypeptide(L)'
;MQEIETPKNHTRNILRAFSYVAFCIYTIVAVIFSVVLVKFPILPLKFFLPIIILLVILDLIFIFFLFKKNTKNYVYLSCIIFELIFSALIGFAFYYFGHTISFFDSIKPHDYQIEEYYVLVPEDSALTEIGEFSNHTLATYDDYSENYQTALRDLTQKITPQIVSYENLSGAINAVVDGNTDAVFVKGTLAEIVSDVFENFDIDNYRILDIIKLQIKVDAVESGDVDITKDSFNILISGIDTYGDIATVSRSDVNIIVSVNPRTHKVLLTTVPRDYEVQLHGTTGLMDKLTHAGLYGINMSIQTIEDLLGIDISYYLRINFDSTIKLIDALGGIEVTPDATFYRPKYNCHFREGVTMHLDGSCALTYARERKVYEFGDLHRIQNQQDILSAVINKLTTSKTLLTNYTNILTSLSDSIETNIPSDQFYRFINMQLDQMPSWNIERNAVEGTEIHVPTYTIPDRALFVFEQNPDSIIKASVMISELLAEK
;
A
#
# COMPACT_ATOMS: atom_id res chain seq x y z
N MET A 1 57.33 -51.06 9.48
CA MET A 1 56.69 -50.72 10.78
C MET A 1 55.51 -49.83 10.50
N GLN A 2 54.30 -50.32 10.52
CA GLN A 2 53.10 -49.51 10.53
C GLN A 2 53.01 -48.95 11.94
N GLU A 3 53.13 -47.61 12.08
CA GLU A 3 52.80 -46.96 13.34
C GLU A 3 51.31 -47.19 13.66
N ILE A 4 51.08 -47.96 14.72
CA ILE A 4 49.73 -48.12 15.28
C ILE A 4 49.30 -46.78 15.85
N GLU A 5 48.43 -46.04 15.13
CA GLU A 5 47.85 -44.80 15.59
C GLU A 5 47.18 -45.04 16.96
N THR A 6 47.63 -44.29 17.96
CA THR A 6 46.99 -44.38 19.27
C THR A 6 45.58 -43.78 19.19
N PRO A 7 44.56 -44.29 19.95
CA PRO A 7 43.19 -43.82 19.89
C PRO A 7 43.01 -42.29 20.04
N LYS A 8 43.92 -41.67 20.76
CA LYS A 8 44.01 -40.18 20.95
C LYS A 8 44.35 -39.43 19.64
N ASN A 9 45.20 -40.00 18.79
CA ASN A 9 45.59 -39.38 17.53
C ASN A 9 44.45 -39.53 16.49
N HIS A 10 43.74 -40.63 16.49
CA HIS A 10 42.57 -40.84 15.59
C HIS A 10 41.46 -39.84 15.87
N THR A 11 41.05 -39.67 17.14
CA THR A 11 40.00 -38.68 17.53
C THR A 11 40.44 -37.25 17.17
N ARG A 12 41.71 -36.92 17.35
CA ARG A 12 42.26 -35.59 17.00
C ARG A 12 42.21 -35.32 15.49
N ASN A 13 42.53 -36.29 14.66
CA ASN A 13 42.48 -36.16 13.20
C ASN A 13 41.05 -36.00 12.70
N ILE A 14 40.12 -36.70 13.29
CA ILE A 14 38.67 -36.56 12.98
C ILE A 14 38.18 -35.13 13.34
N LEU A 15 38.43 -34.68 14.57
CA LEU A 15 38.01 -33.33 14.99
C LEU A 15 38.63 -32.23 14.13
N ARG A 16 39.91 -32.42 13.76
CA ARG A 16 40.57 -31.48 12.87
C ARG A 16 39.94 -31.45 11.46
N ALA A 17 39.62 -32.60 10.91
CA ALA A 17 38.91 -32.68 9.60
C ALA A 17 37.54 -31.97 9.64
N PHE A 18 36.74 -32.27 10.68
CA PHE A 18 35.45 -31.58 10.88
C PHE A 18 35.60 -30.07 11.04
N SER A 19 36.62 -29.60 11.76
CA SER A 19 36.87 -28.16 11.92
C SER A 19 37.28 -27.49 10.59
N TYR A 20 38.01 -28.14 9.71
CA TYR A 20 38.24 -27.61 8.36
C TYR A 20 36.95 -27.54 7.53
N VAL A 21 36.10 -28.53 7.59
CA VAL A 21 34.81 -28.53 6.85
C VAL A 21 33.90 -27.42 7.38
N ALA A 22 33.80 -27.28 8.71
CA ALA A 22 32.98 -26.22 9.34
C ALA A 22 33.52 -24.82 8.99
N PHE A 23 34.84 -24.65 9.02
CA PHE A 23 35.48 -23.40 8.61
C PHE A 23 35.21 -23.04 7.15
N CYS A 24 35.33 -23.99 6.23
CA CYS A 24 35.01 -23.74 4.82
C CYS A 24 33.56 -23.31 4.63
N ILE A 25 32.62 -23.97 5.30
CA ILE A 25 31.20 -23.60 5.25
C ILE A 25 30.99 -22.18 5.80
N TYR A 26 31.52 -21.89 6.98
CA TYR A 26 31.41 -20.56 7.61
C TYR A 26 31.99 -19.48 6.69
N THR A 27 33.21 -19.66 6.16
CA THR A 27 33.85 -18.65 5.29
C THR A 27 33.04 -18.41 4.01
N ILE A 28 32.54 -19.48 3.36
CA ILE A 28 31.67 -19.34 2.17
C ILE A 28 30.43 -18.52 2.53
N VAL A 29 29.77 -18.86 3.62
CA VAL A 29 28.55 -18.15 4.07
C VAL A 29 28.87 -16.69 4.41
N ALA A 30 30.00 -16.41 5.11
CA ALA A 30 30.42 -15.07 5.46
C ALA A 30 30.76 -14.21 4.22
N VAL A 31 31.43 -14.79 3.22
CA VAL A 31 31.72 -14.12 1.95
C VAL A 31 30.44 -13.78 1.19
N ILE A 32 29.53 -14.74 1.05
CA ILE A 32 28.24 -14.50 0.37
C ILE A 32 27.47 -13.40 1.10
N PHE A 33 27.42 -13.44 2.43
CA PHE A 33 26.76 -12.42 3.24
C PHE A 33 27.38 -11.03 3.03
N SER A 34 28.71 -10.95 3.00
CA SER A 34 29.42 -9.70 2.74
C SER A 34 29.10 -9.12 1.35
N VAL A 35 28.99 -9.97 0.33
CA VAL A 35 28.58 -9.56 -1.03
C VAL A 35 27.15 -9.05 -1.04
N VAL A 36 26.23 -9.72 -0.33
CA VAL A 36 24.82 -9.29 -0.22
C VAL A 36 24.72 -7.93 0.47
N LEU A 37 25.43 -7.71 1.58
CA LEU A 37 25.45 -6.42 2.27
C LEU A 37 25.95 -5.26 1.39
N VAL A 38 26.89 -5.53 0.48
CA VAL A 38 27.38 -4.52 -0.48
C VAL A 38 26.40 -4.28 -1.61
N LYS A 39 25.77 -5.36 -2.12
CA LYS A 39 24.85 -5.28 -3.25
C LYS A 39 23.53 -4.57 -2.89
N PHE A 40 23.06 -4.76 -1.66
CA PHE A 40 21.84 -4.14 -1.14
C PHE A 40 22.21 -3.16 -0.02
N PRO A 41 22.40 -1.87 -0.32
CA PRO A 41 22.92 -0.88 0.62
C PRO A 41 21.87 -0.40 1.63
N ILE A 42 21.23 -1.34 2.34
CA ILE A 42 20.22 -1.03 3.38
C ILE A 42 20.90 -0.53 4.65
N LEU A 43 22.06 -1.13 5.01
CA LEU A 43 22.80 -0.75 6.21
C LEU A 43 23.83 0.33 5.91
N PRO A 44 23.86 1.43 6.69
CA PRO A 44 24.91 2.43 6.64
C PRO A 44 26.30 1.84 6.89
N LEU A 45 27.32 2.48 6.32
CA LEU A 45 28.72 2.06 6.44
C LEU A 45 29.16 1.92 7.90
N LYS A 46 28.69 2.79 8.78
CA LYS A 46 28.99 2.76 10.23
C LYS A 46 28.53 1.48 10.94
N PHE A 47 27.51 0.77 10.41
CA PHE A 47 27.05 -0.51 10.96
C PHE A 47 27.63 -1.70 10.20
N PHE A 48 27.67 -1.61 8.88
CA PHE A 48 28.11 -2.71 8.02
C PHE A 48 29.62 -2.94 8.10
N LEU A 49 30.46 -1.87 8.18
CA LEU A 49 31.91 -2.02 8.24
C LEU A 49 32.41 -2.77 9.49
N PRO A 50 31.91 -2.50 10.71
CA PRO A 50 32.24 -3.30 11.89
C PRO A 50 31.86 -4.78 11.75
N ILE A 51 30.73 -5.10 11.09
CA ILE A 51 30.32 -6.48 10.84
C ILE A 51 31.35 -7.20 9.95
N ILE A 52 31.75 -6.59 8.83
CA ILE A 52 32.76 -7.16 7.93
C ILE A 52 34.09 -7.34 8.65
N ILE A 53 34.55 -6.33 9.41
CA ILE A 53 35.79 -6.41 10.19
C ILE A 53 35.69 -7.56 11.19
N LEU A 54 34.57 -7.72 11.88
CA LEU A 54 34.35 -8.83 12.82
C LEU A 54 34.46 -10.19 12.12
N LEU A 55 33.82 -10.35 10.96
CA LEU A 55 33.88 -11.62 10.19
C LEU A 55 35.31 -11.92 9.79
N VAL A 56 36.08 -10.93 9.29
CA VAL A 56 37.49 -11.11 8.93
C VAL A 56 38.36 -11.47 10.15
N ILE A 57 38.13 -10.83 11.29
CA ILE A 57 38.85 -11.15 12.53
C ILE A 57 38.57 -12.59 12.97
N LEU A 58 37.31 -13.02 12.89
CA LEU A 58 36.91 -14.39 13.22
C LEU A 58 37.59 -15.39 12.27
N ASP A 59 37.62 -15.15 10.97
CA ASP A 59 38.34 -15.97 10.00
C ASP A 59 39.83 -16.11 10.38
N LEU A 60 40.49 -15.01 10.69
CA LEU A 60 41.89 -15.03 11.09
C LEU A 60 42.14 -15.81 12.39
N ILE A 61 41.24 -15.71 13.37
CA ILE A 61 41.30 -16.46 14.62
C ILE A 61 41.12 -17.96 14.34
N PHE A 62 40.15 -18.35 13.54
CA PHE A 62 39.91 -19.76 13.18
C PHE A 62 41.10 -20.31 12.40
N ILE A 63 41.63 -19.62 11.39
CA ILE A 63 42.84 -20.00 10.65
C ILE A 63 43.99 -20.22 11.62
N PHE A 64 44.24 -19.28 12.56
CA PHE A 64 45.34 -19.43 13.52
C PHE A 64 45.22 -20.73 14.32
N PHE A 65 44.05 -21.06 14.86
CA PHE A 65 43.88 -22.27 15.65
C PHE A 65 43.89 -23.56 14.81
N LEU A 66 43.41 -23.53 13.58
CA LEU A 66 43.44 -24.67 12.65
C LEU A 66 44.87 -25.06 12.23
N PHE A 67 45.72 -24.07 12.00
CA PHE A 67 47.10 -24.30 11.54
C PHE A 67 48.12 -24.41 12.66
N LYS A 68 47.78 -24.04 13.91
CA LYS A 68 48.67 -24.15 15.06
C LYS A 68 49.04 -25.61 15.35
N LYS A 69 50.34 -25.92 15.42
CA LYS A 69 50.83 -27.26 15.84
C LYS A 69 50.41 -27.55 17.28
N ASN A 70 50.05 -28.82 17.53
CA ASN A 70 49.69 -29.31 18.87
C ASN A 70 48.45 -28.65 19.52
N THR A 71 47.49 -28.18 18.72
CA THR A 71 46.20 -27.70 19.21
C THR A 71 45.44 -28.83 19.95
N LYS A 72 44.90 -28.50 21.14
CA LYS A 72 44.17 -29.48 21.98
C LYS A 72 42.76 -29.72 21.40
N ASN A 73 42.22 -30.94 21.62
CA ASN A 73 40.90 -31.37 21.06
C ASN A 73 39.77 -30.43 21.43
N TYR A 74 39.74 -29.86 22.65
CA TYR A 74 38.69 -28.93 23.08
C TYR A 74 38.70 -27.60 22.28
N VAL A 75 39.90 -27.19 21.77
CA VAL A 75 39.98 -25.98 20.92
C VAL A 75 39.35 -26.23 19.55
N TYR A 76 39.60 -27.39 18.92
CA TYR A 76 38.89 -27.75 17.66
C TYR A 76 37.37 -27.81 17.87
N LEU A 77 36.93 -28.43 18.97
CA LEU A 77 35.50 -28.50 19.29
C LEU A 77 34.94 -27.09 19.49
N SER A 78 35.65 -26.21 20.22
CA SER A 78 35.22 -24.81 20.41
C SER A 78 35.11 -24.06 19.06
N CYS A 79 36.10 -24.20 18.16
CA CYS A 79 36.08 -23.59 16.84
C CYS A 79 34.83 -24.06 16.06
N ILE A 80 34.56 -25.36 15.99
CA ILE A 80 33.39 -25.92 15.31
C ILE A 80 32.09 -25.30 15.88
N ILE A 81 31.96 -25.23 17.20
CA ILE A 81 30.76 -24.68 17.85
C ILE A 81 30.59 -23.22 17.46
N PHE A 82 31.65 -22.40 17.55
CA PHE A 82 31.56 -20.99 17.19
C PHE A 82 31.27 -20.78 15.70
N GLU A 83 31.93 -21.52 14.80
CA GLU A 83 31.69 -21.49 13.35
C GLU A 83 30.23 -21.82 13.01
N LEU A 84 29.65 -22.83 13.66
CA LEU A 84 28.24 -23.19 13.49
C LEU A 84 27.30 -22.12 14.04
N ILE A 85 27.59 -21.52 15.21
CA ILE A 85 26.81 -20.45 15.78
C ILE A 85 26.81 -19.24 14.85
N PHE A 86 27.98 -18.79 14.38
CA PHE A 86 28.07 -17.65 13.49
C PHE A 86 27.45 -17.94 12.12
N SER A 87 27.59 -19.15 11.58
CA SER A 87 26.90 -19.56 10.35
C SER A 87 25.37 -19.51 10.52
N ALA A 88 24.85 -19.95 11.67
CA ALA A 88 23.44 -19.87 11.99
C ALA A 88 22.95 -18.42 12.12
N LEU A 89 23.73 -17.54 12.77
CA LEU A 89 23.41 -16.11 12.86
C LEU A 89 23.40 -15.43 11.49
N ILE A 90 24.35 -15.76 10.63
CA ILE A 90 24.37 -15.25 9.24
C ILE A 90 23.15 -15.80 8.46
N GLY A 91 22.84 -17.10 8.63
CA GLY A 91 21.66 -17.71 8.03
C GLY A 91 20.35 -17.01 8.46
N PHE A 92 20.27 -16.65 9.74
CA PHE A 92 19.15 -15.86 10.26
C PHE A 92 19.09 -14.46 9.62
N ALA A 93 20.23 -13.79 9.44
CA ALA A 93 20.28 -12.52 8.74
C ALA A 93 19.86 -12.65 7.27
N PHE A 94 20.25 -13.72 6.57
CA PHE A 94 19.78 -14.00 5.21
C PHE A 94 18.27 -14.19 5.12
N TYR A 95 17.66 -14.82 6.12
CA TYR A 95 16.21 -14.97 6.18
C TYR A 95 15.51 -13.59 6.16
N TYR A 96 15.96 -12.66 7.00
CA TYR A 96 15.41 -11.29 7.01
C TYR A 96 15.65 -10.53 5.71
N PHE A 97 16.86 -10.66 5.14
CA PHE A 97 17.18 -10.04 3.85
C PHE A 97 16.29 -10.58 2.72
N GLY A 98 16.06 -11.91 2.69
CA GLY A 98 15.20 -12.54 1.70
C GLY A 98 13.77 -11.99 1.76
N HIS A 99 13.21 -11.88 2.96
CA HIS A 99 11.87 -11.29 3.16
C HIS A 99 11.81 -9.83 2.72
N THR A 100 12.86 -9.04 2.97
CA THR A 100 12.93 -7.66 2.52
C THR A 100 12.88 -7.54 1.01
N ILE A 101 13.72 -8.30 0.33
CA ILE A 101 13.77 -8.29 -1.14
C ILE A 101 12.43 -8.74 -1.73
N SER A 102 11.88 -9.85 -1.21
CA SER A 102 10.59 -10.38 -1.65
C SER A 102 9.46 -9.37 -1.48
N PHE A 103 9.44 -8.64 -0.35
CA PHE A 103 8.45 -7.59 -0.12
C PHE A 103 8.55 -6.47 -1.16
N PHE A 104 9.74 -5.90 -1.38
CA PHE A 104 9.88 -4.82 -2.37
C PHE A 104 9.63 -5.28 -3.81
N ASP A 105 9.75 -6.58 -4.08
CA ASP A 105 9.34 -7.13 -5.37
C ASP A 105 7.83 -7.31 -5.48
N SER A 106 7.11 -7.58 -4.38
CA SER A 106 5.67 -7.81 -4.38
C SER A 106 4.83 -6.52 -4.46
N ILE A 107 5.37 -5.37 -4.03
CA ILE A 107 4.66 -4.09 -4.04
C ILE A 107 4.84 -3.28 -5.33
N LYS A 108 5.52 -3.84 -6.33
CA LYS A 108 5.71 -3.21 -7.64
C LYS A 108 4.39 -3.02 -8.38
N PRO A 109 4.33 -2.05 -9.31
CA PRO A 109 3.14 -1.84 -10.12
C PRO A 109 2.71 -3.11 -10.83
N HIS A 110 1.42 -3.37 -10.84
CA HIS A 110 0.84 -4.42 -11.66
C HIS A 110 0.76 -3.96 -13.12
N ASP A 111 0.95 -4.86 -14.07
CA ASP A 111 0.70 -4.63 -15.50
C ASP A 111 -0.75 -4.95 -15.89
N TYR A 112 -1.60 -5.11 -14.89
CA TYR A 112 -3.04 -5.32 -15.03
C TYR A 112 -3.81 -4.63 -13.91
N GLN A 113 -5.10 -4.39 -14.18
CA GLN A 113 -6.10 -4.02 -13.18
C GLN A 113 -7.28 -4.99 -13.22
N ILE A 114 -8.02 -5.09 -12.12
CA ILE A 114 -9.19 -5.95 -12.00
C ILE A 114 -10.44 -5.09 -12.03
N GLU A 115 -11.28 -5.27 -13.05
CA GLU A 115 -12.64 -4.76 -13.05
C GLU A 115 -13.60 -5.81 -12.53
N GLU A 116 -14.46 -5.42 -11.61
CA GLU A 116 -15.50 -6.28 -11.04
C GLU A 116 -16.88 -5.87 -11.56
N TYR A 117 -17.67 -6.87 -11.94
CA TYR A 117 -19.05 -6.73 -12.38
C TYR A 117 -19.93 -7.57 -11.47
N TYR A 118 -20.95 -6.96 -10.89
CA TYR A 118 -21.81 -7.56 -9.89
C TYR A 118 -23.15 -7.98 -10.50
N VAL A 119 -23.65 -9.14 -10.09
CA VAL A 119 -25.04 -9.50 -10.18
C VAL A 119 -25.68 -9.16 -8.84
N LEU A 120 -26.43 -8.07 -8.79
CA LEU A 120 -27.08 -7.59 -7.56
C LEU A 120 -28.54 -8.05 -7.52
N VAL A 121 -28.95 -8.63 -6.40
CA VAL A 121 -30.36 -8.98 -6.09
C VAL A 121 -30.79 -8.26 -4.82
N PRO A 122 -32.07 -7.91 -4.63
CA PRO A 122 -32.54 -7.38 -3.35
C PRO A 122 -32.19 -8.32 -2.19
N GLU A 123 -31.89 -7.76 -1.00
CA GLU A 123 -31.47 -8.54 0.17
C GLU A 123 -32.51 -9.58 0.61
N ASP A 124 -33.78 -9.28 0.42
CA ASP A 124 -34.94 -10.17 0.70
C ASP A 124 -35.23 -11.19 -0.42
N SER A 125 -34.43 -11.19 -1.51
CA SER A 125 -34.57 -12.17 -2.59
C SER A 125 -34.36 -13.60 -2.09
N ALA A 126 -35.18 -14.53 -2.60
CA ALA A 126 -35.04 -15.95 -2.32
C ALA A 126 -33.78 -16.58 -2.97
N LEU A 127 -33.17 -15.91 -3.97
CA LEU A 127 -31.99 -16.37 -4.68
C LEU A 127 -30.75 -16.23 -3.80
N THR A 128 -30.06 -17.33 -3.53
CA THR A 128 -28.88 -17.35 -2.66
C THR A 128 -27.59 -17.68 -3.41
N GLU A 129 -27.70 -18.34 -4.54
CA GLU A 129 -26.56 -18.75 -5.38
C GLU A 129 -26.82 -18.46 -6.85
N ILE A 130 -25.75 -18.14 -7.61
CA ILE A 130 -25.87 -17.81 -9.04
C ILE A 130 -26.45 -18.96 -9.87
N GLY A 131 -26.25 -20.23 -9.47
CA GLY A 131 -26.81 -21.39 -10.14
C GLY A 131 -28.34 -21.47 -10.15
N GLU A 132 -29.01 -20.80 -9.19
CA GLU A 132 -30.46 -20.70 -9.09
C GLU A 132 -31.05 -19.66 -10.04
N PHE A 133 -30.21 -18.78 -10.60
CA PHE A 133 -30.60 -17.61 -11.39
C PHE A 133 -31.10 -17.94 -12.81
N SER A 134 -30.95 -19.18 -13.28
CA SER A 134 -31.40 -19.58 -14.61
C SER A 134 -32.93 -19.36 -14.76
N ASN A 135 -33.33 -18.68 -15.84
CA ASN A 135 -34.72 -18.25 -16.16
C ASN A 135 -35.26 -17.04 -15.36
N HIS A 136 -34.49 -16.47 -14.45
CA HIS A 136 -34.82 -15.20 -13.83
C HIS A 136 -34.49 -14.01 -14.74
N THR A 137 -35.10 -12.87 -14.48
CA THR A 137 -34.90 -11.65 -15.26
C THR A 137 -33.69 -10.86 -14.78
N LEU A 138 -32.79 -10.51 -15.72
CA LEU A 138 -31.57 -9.74 -15.47
C LEU A 138 -31.64 -8.40 -16.20
N ALA A 139 -31.72 -7.30 -15.48
CA ALA A 139 -31.57 -5.98 -16.04
C ALA A 139 -30.11 -5.75 -16.46
N THR A 140 -29.91 -5.28 -17.69
CA THR A 140 -28.65 -4.79 -18.24
C THR A 140 -28.87 -3.40 -18.82
N TYR A 141 -27.81 -2.67 -19.16
CA TYR A 141 -27.90 -1.36 -19.79
C TYR A 141 -27.01 -1.30 -21.03
N ASP A 142 -27.26 -0.31 -21.89
CA ASP A 142 -26.51 -0.12 -23.13
C ASP A 142 -25.10 0.42 -22.85
N ASP A 143 -24.21 -0.46 -22.40
CA ASP A 143 -22.77 -0.24 -22.30
C ASP A 143 -22.07 -1.04 -23.40
N TYR A 144 -21.54 -0.32 -24.40
CA TYR A 144 -20.88 -0.91 -25.57
C TYR A 144 -19.37 -1.11 -25.34
N SER A 145 -18.86 -0.90 -24.12
CA SER A 145 -17.46 -1.17 -23.81
C SER A 145 -17.15 -2.66 -23.95
N GLU A 146 -15.97 -2.98 -24.49
CA GLU A 146 -15.52 -4.37 -24.69
C GLU A 146 -15.52 -5.15 -23.37
N ASN A 147 -15.16 -4.49 -22.26
CA ASN A 147 -15.07 -5.10 -20.94
C ASN A 147 -16.44 -5.49 -20.41
N TYR A 148 -17.45 -4.60 -20.50
CA TYR A 148 -18.81 -4.91 -20.06
C TYR A 148 -19.40 -6.07 -20.88
N GLN A 149 -19.23 -6.04 -22.20
CA GLN A 149 -19.73 -7.10 -23.09
C GLN A 149 -19.01 -8.43 -22.84
N THR A 150 -17.74 -8.41 -22.48
CA THR A 150 -16.98 -9.61 -22.12
C THR A 150 -17.47 -10.19 -20.80
N ALA A 151 -17.64 -9.34 -19.77
CA ALA A 151 -18.15 -9.74 -18.47
C ALA A 151 -19.58 -10.33 -18.57
N LEU A 152 -20.45 -9.69 -19.36
CA LEU A 152 -21.81 -10.21 -19.61
C LEU A 152 -21.79 -11.55 -20.35
N ARG A 153 -20.88 -11.74 -21.30
CA ARG A 153 -20.69 -13.01 -21.99
C ARG A 153 -20.22 -14.10 -21.05
N ASP A 154 -19.27 -13.80 -20.16
CA ASP A 154 -18.75 -14.75 -19.17
C ASP A 154 -19.85 -15.16 -18.18
N LEU A 155 -20.69 -14.20 -17.75
CA LEU A 155 -21.87 -14.51 -16.93
C LEU A 155 -22.83 -15.43 -17.66
N THR A 156 -23.17 -15.14 -18.93
CA THR A 156 -24.13 -15.92 -19.73
C THR A 156 -23.61 -17.31 -20.13
N GLN A 157 -22.31 -17.58 -20.00
CA GLN A 157 -21.77 -18.94 -20.08
C GLN A 157 -22.02 -19.76 -18.82
N LYS A 158 -22.14 -19.12 -17.65
CA LYS A 158 -22.43 -19.79 -16.38
C LYS A 158 -23.92 -20.06 -16.19
N ILE A 159 -24.76 -19.12 -16.63
CA ILE A 159 -26.21 -19.12 -16.43
C ILE A 159 -26.97 -18.69 -17.72
N THR A 160 -28.24 -19.00 -17.79
CA THR A 160 -29.15 -18.59 -18.90
C THR A 160 -30.26 -17.66 -18.39
N PRO A 161 -29.94 -16.36 -18.10
CA PRO A 161 -30.95 -15.41 -17.63
C PRO A 161 -31.85 -14.92 -18.77
N GLN A 162 -33.02 -14.39 -18.41
CA GLN A 162 -33.84 -13.58 -19.32
C GLN A 162 -33.33 -12.13 -19.27
N ILE A 163 -32.52 -11.74 -20.27
CA ILE A 163 -31.93 -10.39 -20.32
C ILE A 163 -32.97 -9.37 -20.72
N VAL A 164 -33.08 -8.30 -19.94
CA VAL A 164 -33.87 -7.10 -20.23
C VAL A 164 -32.93 -5.91 -20.29
N SER A 165 -32.68 -5.37 -21.50
CA SER A 165 -31.78 -4.24 -21.71
C SER A 165 -32.51 -2.91 -21.58
N TYR A 166 -31.86 -1.94 -20.92
CA TYR A 166 -32.32 -0.57 -20.73
C TYR A 166 -31.34 0.41 -21.39
N GLU A 167 -31.83 1.57 -21.82
CA GLU A 167 -31.00 2.57 -22.52
C GLU A 167 -29.84 3.10 -21.69
N ASN A 168 -29.97 3.07 -20.34
CA ASN A 168 -28.96 3.58 -19.45
C ASN A 168 -28.96 2.85 -18.09
N LEU A 169 -27.92 3.08 -17.31
CA LEU A 169 -27.74 2.51 -15.98
C LEU A 169 -28.92 2.84 -15.05
N SER A 170 -29.40 4.09 -15.08
CA SER A 170 -30.54 4.53 -14.26
C SER A 170 -31.79 3.71 -14.51
N GLY A 171 -32.07 3.39 -15.77
CA GLY A 171 -33.22 2.53 -16.15
C GLY A 171 -33.08 1.10 -15.62
N ALA A 172 -31.87 0.51 -15.72
CA ALA A 172 -31.62 -0.84 -15.22
C ALA A 172 -31.70 -0.91 -13.67
N ILE A 173 -31.20 0.10 -12.96
CA ILE A 173 -31.32 0.19 -11.51
C ILE A 173 -32.78 0.35 -11.07
N ASN A 174 -33.54 1.28 -11.70
CA ASN A 174 -34.96 1.45 -11.38
C ASN A 174 -35.75 0.17 -11.63
N ALA A 175 -35.41 -0.62 -12.64
CA ALA A 175 -36.09 -1.87 -12.92
C ALA A 175 -35.98 -2.90 -11.78
N VAL A 176 -34.84 -3.01 -11.13
CA VAL A 176 -34.66 -3.89 -9.96
C VAL A 176 -35.30 -3.28 -8.71
N VAL A 177 -35.20 -1.95 -8.52
CA VAL A 177 -35.85 -1.25 -7.40
C VAL A 177 -37.38 -1.42 -7.44
N ASP A 178 -37.96 -1.29 -8.61
CA ASP A 178 -39.43 -1.41 -8.83
C ASP A 178 -39.91 -2.88 -8.88
N GLY A 179 -39.02 -3.86 -8.79
CA GLY A 179 -39.33 -5.28 -8.89
C GLY A 179 -39.75 -5.74 -10.31
N ASN A 180 -39.42 -4.98 -11.35
CA ASN A 180 -39.66 -5.35 -12.75
C ASN A 180 -38.64 -6.39 -13.26
N THR A 181 -37.49 -6.50 -12.60
CA THR A 181 -36.45 -7.52 -12.83
C THR A 181 -35.97 -8.08 -11.52
N ASP A 182 -35.52 -9.34 -11.53
CA ASP A 182 -35.05 -10.05 -10.32
C ASP A 182 -33.66 -9.61 -9.90
N ALA A 183 -32.81 -9.14 -10.84
CA ALA A 183 -31.45 -8.68 -10.60
C ALA A 183 -31.01 -7.60 -11.59
N VAL A 184 -29.92 -6.94 -11.28
CA VAL A 184 -29.21 -6.05 -12.21
C VAL A 184 -27.75 -6.48 -12.35
N PHE A 185 -27.22 -6.43 -13.60
CA PHE A 185 -25.81 -6.62 -13.91
C PHE A 185 -25.16 -5.28 -14.12
N VAL A 186 -24.19 -4.96 -13.26
CA VAL A 186 -23.60 -3.62 -13.21
C VAL A 186 -22.11 -3.69 -12.88
N LYS A 187 -21.32 -2.75 -13.43
CA LYS A 187 -19.93 -2.56 -12.99
C LYS A 187 -19.91 -2.17 -11.51
N GLY A 188 -19.12 -2.88 -10.69
CA GLY A 188 -19.13 -2.71 -9.23
C GLY A 188 -18.90 -1.28 -8.78
N THR A 189 -17.94 -0.58 -9.41
CA THR A 189 -17.65 0.83 -9.15
C THR A 189 -18.82 1.77 -9.46
N LEU A 190 -19.62 1.47 -10.49
CA LEU A 190 -20.82 2.25 -10.82
C LEU A 190 -21.96 1.97 -9.84
N ALA A 191 -22.10 0.73 -9.36
CA ALA A 191 -23.11 0.38 -8.35
C ALA A 191 -22.93 1.20 -7.06
N GLU A 192 -21.68 1.38 -6.62
CA GLU A 192 -21.34 2.21 -5.46
C GLU A 192 -21.68 3.70 -5.69
N ILE A 193 -21.37 4.24 -6.89
CA ILE A 193 -21.67 5.63 -7.23
C ILE A 193 -23.19 5.84 -7.29
N VAL A 194 -23.91 4.91 -7.88
CA VAL A 194 -25.37 4.98 -7.98
C VAL A 194 -26.00 4.98 -6.59
N SER A 195 -25.49 4.21 -5.65
CA SER A 195 -25.93 4.24 -4.24
C SER A 195 -25.80 5.61 -3.58
N ASP A 196 -24.77 6.40 -3.95
CA ASP A 196 -24.60 7.77 -3.45
C ASP A 196 -25.58 8.78 -4.11
N VAL A 197 -26.18 8.43 -5.25
CA VAL A 197 -26.92 9.36 -6.12
C VAL A 197 -28.43 9.09 -6.14
N PHE A 198 -28.84 7.85 -5.95
CA PHE A 198 -30.25 7.44 -6.02
C PHE A 198 -30.84 7.31 -4.62
N GLU A 199 -31.84 8.13 -4.27
CA GLU A 199 -32.52 8.07 -2.98
C GLU A 199 -33.20 6.70 -2.71
N ASN A 200 -33.58 5.99 -3.77
CA ASN A 200 -34.29 4.72 -3.68
C ASN A 200 -33.39 3.49 -3.88
N PHE A 201 -32.11 3.67 -4.10
CA PHE A 201 -31.14 2.60 -4.25
C PHE A 201 -29.99 2.77 -3.26
N ASP A 202 -29.93 1.89 -2.27
CA ASP A 202 -28.81 1.77 -1.34
C ASP A 202 -28.21 0.37 -1.54
N ILE A 203 -26.96 0.31 -1.95
CA ILE A 203 -26.26 -0.96 -2.23
C ILE A 203 -26.27 -1.89 -1.03
N ASP A 204 -26.32 -1.37 0.20
CA ASP A 204 -26.40 -2.13 1.43
C ASP A 204 -27.73 -2.92 1.57
N ASN A 205 -28.76 -2.58 0.78
CA ASN A 205 -30.03 -3.32 0.69
C ASN A 205 -30.03 -4.38 -0.42
N TYR A 206 -28.87 -4.60 -1.06
CA TYR A 206 -28.70 -5.59 -2.11
C TYR A 206 -27.60 -6.58 -1.74
N ARG A 207 -27.78 -7.82 -2.17
CA ARG A 207 -26.78 -8.87 -2.05
C ARG A 207 -26.11 -9.10 -3.40
N ILE A 208 -24.78 -9.22 -3.38
CA ILE A 208 -24.01 -9.66 -4.53
C ILE A 208 -24.18 -11.18 -4.67
N LEU A 209 -24.85 -11.61 -5.74
CA LEU A 209 -25.09 -13.02 -6.03
C LEU A 209 -23.89 -13.68 -6.74
N ASP A 210 -23.20 -12.94 -7.62
CA ASP A 210 -21.94 -13.35 -8.26
C ASP A 210 -21.10 -12.12 -8.61
N ILE A 211 -19.78 -12.34 -8.71
CA ILE A 211 -18.81 -11.34 -9.16
C ILE A 211 -18.08 -11.89 -10.37
N ILE A 212 -18.18 -11.21 -11.50
CA ILE A 212 -17.36 -11.45 -12.68
C ILE A 212 -16.15 -10.54 -12.61
N LYS A 213 -14.94 -11.13 -12.55
CA LYS A 213 -13.66 -10.39 -12.47
C LYS A 213 -12.97 -10.47 -13.83
N LEU A 214 -12.65 -9.31 -14.39
CA LEU A 214 -11.86 -9.20 -15.61
C LEU A 214 -10.49 -8.61 -15.27
N GLN A 215 -9.44 -9.30 -15.66
CA GLN A 215 -8.09 -8.74 -15.66
C GLN A 215 -7.87 -7.97 -16.96
N ILE A 216 -7.59 -6.69 -16.83
CA ILE A 216 -7.38 -5.78 -17.96
C ILE A 216 -5.92 -5.35 -17.92
N LYS A 217 -5.23 -5.56 -19.04
CA LYS A 217 -3.84 -5.11 -19.15
C LYS A 217 -3.79 -3.58 -19.16
N VAL A 218 -2.89 -3.03 -18.35
CA VAL A 218 -2.60 -1.59 -18.28
C VAL A 218 -1.10 -1.37 -18.40
N ASP A 219 -0.72 -0.20 -18.87
CA ASP A 219 0.69 0.20 -18.82
C ASP A 219 1.06 0.58 -17.38
N ALA A 220 2.13 0.00 -16.88
CA ALA A 220 2.65 0.35 -15.58
C ALA A 220 3.11 1.82 -15.55
N VAL A 221 2.80 2.51 -14.46
CA VAL A 221 3.26 3.89 -14.28
C VAL A 221 4.77 3.88 -14.06
N GLU A 222 5.50 4.54 -14.97
CA GLU A 222 6.95 4.64 -14.84
C GLU A 222 7.35 5.42 -13.58
N SER A 223 8.49 5.06 -13.00
CA SER A 223 9.06 5.80 -11.88
C SER A 223 9.76 7.06 -12.37
N GLY A 224 9.72 8.13 -11.57
CA GLY A 224 10.57 9.30 -11.80
C GLY A 224 12.06 8.95 -11.67
N ASP A 225 12.91 9.64 -12.43
CA ASP A 225 14.37 9.53 -12.33
C ASP A 225 14.90 10.51 -11.27
N VAL A 226 14.64 10.18 -9.98
CA VAL A 226 14.95 11.04 -8.82
C VAL A 226 15.75 10.24 -7.79
N ASP A 227 16.84 10.79 -7.27
CA ASP A 227 17.53 10.24 -6.10
C ASP A 227 16.82 10.71 -4.81
N ILE A 228 15.93 9.88 -4.27
CA ILE A 228 15.08 10.24 -3.11
C ILE A 228 15.86 10.55 -1.82
N THR A 229 17.18 10.39 -1.82
CA THR A 229 18.04 10.77 -0.69
C THR A 229 18.69 12.15 -0.85
N LYS A 230 18.57 12.76 -2.04
CA LYS A 230 19.20 14.04 -2.39
C LYS A 230 18.25 15.04 -3.01
N ASP A 231 17.37 14.56 -3.88
CA ASP A 231 16.49 15.41 -4.65
C ASP A 231 15.13 15.48 -4.00
N SER A 232 14.49 16.64 -4.08
CA SER A 232 13.13 16.81 -3.61
C SER A 232 12.16 16.19 -4.60
N PHE A 233 11.05 15.60 -4.12
CA PHE A 233 10.10 14.89 -4.96
C PHE A 233 8.69 14.87 -4.37
N ASN A 234 7.71 14.57 -5.21
CA ASN A 234 6.32 14.37 -4.81
C ASN A 234 5.93 12.88 -4.93
N ILE A 235 5.16 12.40 -3.94
CA ILE A 235 4.51 11.09 -3.93
C ILE A 235 3.00 11.32 -3.82
N LEU A 236 2.19 10.71 -4.70
CA LEU A 236 0.76 10.63 -4.50
C LEU A 236 0.41 9.44 -3.60
N ILE A 237 -0.18 9.69 -2.44
CA ILE A 237 -0.87 8.67 -1.66
C ILE A 237 -2.30 8.58 -2.17
N SER A 238 -2.63 7.45 -2.79
CA SER A 238 -3.98 7.14 -3.27
C SER A 238 -4.60 6.05 -2.39
N GLY A 239 -5.56 6.44 -1.55
CA GLY A 239 -6.34 5.49 -0.75
C GLY A 239 -7.60 5.08 -1.48
N ILE A 240 -7.72 3.80 -1.81
CA ILE A 240 -8.90 3.26 -2.52
C ILE A 240 -9.93 2.69 -1.56
N ASP A 241 -11.21 2.93 -1.87
CA ASP A 241 -12.37 2.51 -1.07
C ASP A 241 -12.73 1.05 -1.35
N THR A 242 -11.81 0.12 -1.06
CA THR A 242 -12.05 -1.31 -1.25
C THR A 242 -11.30 -2.17 -0.24
N TYR A 243 -11.72 -3.42 -0.14
CA TYR A 243 -11.03 -4.49 0.58
C TYR A 243 -10.51 -5.53 -0.44
N GLY A 244 -9.47 -6.27 -0.07
CA GLY A 244 -8.91 -7.35 -0.90
C GLY A 244 -7.79 -6.90 -1.82
N ASP A 245 -7.84 -7.32 -3.11
CA ASP A 245 -6.76 -7.13 -4.06
C ASP A 245 -6.54 -5.66 -4.41
N ILE A 246 -5.31 -5.16 -4.25
CA ILE A 246 -4.95 -3.77 -4.53
C ILE A 246 -5.08 -3.41 -6.01
N ALA A 247 -5.04 -4.38 -6.93
CA ALA A 247 -5.23 -4.16 -8.35
C ALA A 247 -6.71 -3.91 -8.74
N THR A 248 -7.66 -4.11 -7.80
CA THR A 248 -9.08 -3.87 -8.06
C THR A 248 -9.33 -2.37 -8.33
N VAL A 249 -10.00 -2.09 -9.44
CA VAL A 249 -10.42 -0.72 -9.80
C VAL A 249 -11.44 -0.23 -8.78
N SER A 250 -11.19 0.91 -8.19
CA SER A 250 -12.06 1.55 -7.20
C SER A 250 -11.87 3.05 -7.20
N ARG A 251 -12.78 3.75 -6.50
CA ARG A 251 -12.66 5.19 -6.25
C ARG A 251 -11.39 5.49 -5.44
N SER A 252 -10.75 6.63 -5.73
CA SER A 252 -9.65 7.16 -4.94
C SER A 252 -10.18 8.14 -3.88
N ASP A 253 -10.47 7.62 -2.70
CA ASP A 253 -11.12 8.38 -1.61
C ASP A 253 -10.13 9.20 -0.78
N VAL A 254 -8.84 8.90 -0.90
CA VAL A 254 -7.74 9.67 -0.29
C VAL A 254 -6.78 10.07 -1.39
N ASN A 255 -6.56 11.38 -1.53
CA ASN A 255 -5.63 11.96 -2.50
C ASN A 255 -4.74 12.96 -1.76
N ILE A 256 -3.58 12.49 -1.29
CA ILE A 256 -2.62 13.30 -0.55
C ILE A 256 -1.30 13.33 -1.31
N ILE A 257 -0.86 14.52 -1.70
CA ILE A 257 0.47 14.75 -2.24
C ILE A 257 1.42 14.90 -1.06
N VAL A 258 2.40 14.03 -0.97
CA VAL A 258 3.50 14.08 0.00
C VAL A 258 4.71 14.65 -0.71
N SER A 259 4.96 15.94 -0.52
CA SER A 259 6.16 16.61 -1.03
C SER A 259 7.29 16.45 -0.01
N VAL A 260 8.41 15.91 -0.43
CA VAL A 260 9.53 15.56 0.45
C VAL A 260 10.79 16.30 0.02
N ASN A 261 11.43 16.98 0.96
CA ASN A 261 12.77 17.52 0.78
C ASN A 261 13.74 16.81 1.74
N PRO A 262 14.56 15.86 1.24
CA PRO A 262 15.46 15.07 2.09
C PRO A 262 16.65 15.87 2.62
N ARG A 263 16.96 17.03 2.02
CA ARG A 263 18.08 17.89 2.46
C ARG A 263 17.72 18.69 3.70
N THR A 264 16.47 19.20 3.73
CA THR A 264 15.98 20.03 4.84
C THR A 264 15.16 19.21 5.84
N HIS A 265 14.92 17.93 5.55
CA HIS A 265 14.08 17.01 6.33
C HIS A 265 12.67 17.56 6.55
N LYS A 266 12.10 18.18 5.52
CA LYS A 266 10.74 18.69 5.50
C LYS A 266 9.82 17.82 4.66
N VAL A 267 8.59 17.70 5.13
CA VAL A 267 7.50 17.04 4.44
C VAL A 267 6.29 17.98 4.44
N LEU A 268 5.67 18.20 3.28
CA LEU A 268 4.40 18.88 3.16
C LEU A 268 3.33 17.86 2.72
N LEU A 269 2.27 17.75 3.48
CA LEU A 269 1.08 16.97 3.13
C LEU A 269 0.06 17.91 2.51
N THR A 270 -0.20 17.78 1.22
CA THR A 270 -1.24 18.58 0.53
C THR A 270 -2.37 17.65 0.11
N THR A 271 -3.55 17.80 0.70
CA THR A 271 -4.74 17.00 0.36
C THR A 271 -5.59 17.73 -0.66
N VAL A 272 -6.00 17.00 -1.71
CA VAL A 272 -7.08 17.42 -2.61
C VAL A 272 -8.33 16.61 -2.22
N PRO A 273 -9.47 17.28 -1.89
CA PRO A 273 -10.69 16.59 -1.50
C PRO A 273 -11.14 15.58 -2.56
N ARG A 274 -11.66 14.43 -2.16
CA ARG A 274 -12.14 13.40 -3.11
C ARG A 274 -13.24 13.90 -4.05
N ASP A 275 -14.10 14.77 -3.53
CA ASP A 275 -15.23 15.34 -4.27
C ASP A 275 -14.87 16.67 -4.96
N TYR A 276 -13.58 16.98 -5.09
CA TYR A 276 -13.10 18.17 -5.79
C TYR A 276 -13.41 18.07 -7.28
N GLU A 277 -14.01 19.12 -7.83
CA GLU A 277 -14.35 19.20 -9.25
C GLU A 277 -13.08 19.35 -10.09
N VAL A 278 -12.81 18.43 -10.98
CA VAL A 278 -11.59 18.40 -11.81
C VAL A 278 -11.91 18.05 -13.25
N GLN A 279 -11.14 18.58 -14.18
CA GLN A 279 -11.10 18.05 -15.54
C GLN A 279 -10.24 16.80 -15.53
N LEU A 280 -10.81 15.62 -15.78
CA LEU A 280 -10.03 14.38 -15.88
C LEU A 280 -9.02 14.52 -17.04
N HIS A 281 -7.78 14.07 -16.81
CA HIS A 281 -6.71 14.19 -17.82
C HIS A 281 -7.13 13.65 -19.18
N GLY A 282 -6.83 14.40 -20.23
CA GLY A 282 -7.15 14.02 -21.62
C GLY A 282 -8.63 14.08 -22.00
N THR A 283 -9.55 14.42 -21.08
CA THR A 283 -10.97 14.63 -21.35
C THR A 283 -11.29 16.10 -21.60
N THR A 284 -12.45 16.37 -22.17
CA THR A 284 -12.99 17.72 -22.39
C THR A 284 -14.48 17.75 -22.08
N GLY A 285 -14.99 18.93 -21.74
CA GLY A 285 -16.43 19.14 -21.50
C GLY A 285 -16.77 19.08 -20.01
N LEU A 286 -17.64 18.16 -19.60
CA LEU A 286 -18.01 18.03 -18.19
C LEU A 286 -16.79 17.66 -17.34
N MET A 287 -16.63 18.36 -16.24
CA MET A 287 -15.70 18.00 -15.18
C MET A 287 -16.24 16.81 -14.38
N ASP A 288 -15.41 16.27 -13.50
CA ASP A 288 -15.80 15.14 -12.66
C ASP A 288 -15.30 15.33 -11.23
N LYS A 289 -15.70 14.43 -10.33
CA LYS A 289 -15.08 14.33 -8.99
C LYS A 289 -13.68 13.71 -9.11
N LEU A 290 -12.73 14.22 -8.35
CA LEU A 290 -11.38 13.65 -8.32
C LEU A 290 -11.38 12.14 -7.96
N THR A 291 -12.27 11.72 -7.05
CA THR A 291 -12.40 10.30 -6.67
C THR A 291 -12.70 9.39 -7.87
N HIS A 292 -13.41 9.90 -8.88
CA HIS A 292 -13.75 9.15 -10.09
C HIS A 292 -12.53 8.95 -11.02
N ALA A 293 -11.45 9.73 -10.89
CA ALA A 293 -10.21 9.46 -11.62
C ALA A 293 -9.67 8.05 -11.32
N GLY A 294 -9.86 7.56 -10.09
CA GLY A 294 -9.50 6.19 -9.70
C GLY A 294 -10.20 5.09 -10.48
N LEU A 295 -11.39 5.35 -11.05
CA LEU A 295 -12.15 4.40 -11.88
C LEU A 295 -11.46 4.09 -13.22
N TYR A 296 -10.55 4.98 -13.62
CA TYR A 296 -9.74 4.90 -14.86
C TYR A 296 -8.29 4.48 -14.56
N GLY A 297 -7.99 4.15 -13.30
CA GLY A 297 -6.69 3.70 -12.83
C GLY A 297 -5.83 4.81 -12.20
N ILE A 298 -4.73 4.38 -11.58
CA ILE A 298 -3.84 5.28 -10.82
C ILE A 298 -3.18 6.35 -11.70
N ASN A 299 -2.88 6.03 -12.96
CA ASN A 299 -2.27 6.98 -13.90
C ASN A 299 -3.20 8.18 -14.16
N MET A 300 -4.50 7.94 -14.33
CA MET A 300 -5.49 9.01 -14.47
C MET A 300 -5.51 9.92 -13.24
N SER A 301 -5.46 9.35 -12.04
CA SER A 301 -5.43 10.13 -10.79
C SER A 301 -4.17 11.00 -10.70
N ILE A 302 -3.00 10.45 -11.06
CA ILE A 302 -1.73 11.18 -11.07
C ILE A 302 -1.81 12.36 -12.03
N GLN A 303 -2.08 12.09 -13.31
CA GLN A 303 -2.11 13.11 -14.37
C GLN A 303 -3.17 14.20 -14.12
N THR A 304 -4.33 13.83 -13.58
CA THR A 304 -5.38 14.79 -13.23
C THR A 304 -4.92 15.74 -12.11
N ILE A 305 -4.19 15.24 -11.12
CA ILE A 305 -3.65 16.07 -10.03
C ILE A 305 -2.47 16.93 -10.52
N GLU A 306 -1.62 16.39 -11.40
CA GLU A 306 -0.54 17.15 -12.05
C GLU A 306 -1.10 18.33 -12.85
N ASP A 307 -2.13 18.09 -13.66
CA ASP A 307 -2.82 19.15 -14.42
C ASP A 307 -3.46 20.19 -13.51
N LEU A 308 -4.11 19.75 -12.40
CA LEU A 308 -4.77 20.63 -11.45
C LEU A 308 -3.79 21.57 -10.74
N LEU A 309 -2.68 21.04 -10.25
CA LEU A 309 -1.74 21.77 -9.40
C LEU A 309 -0.53 22.34 -10.16
N GLY A 310 -0.30 21.93 -11.42
CA GLY A 310 0.86 22.32 -12.21
C GLY A 310 2.17 21.81 -11.59
N ILE A 311 2.20 20.57 -11.10
CA ILE A 311 3.35 19.92 -10.44
C ILE A 311 3.66 18.59 -11.13
N ASP A 312 4.88 18.08 -10.93
CA ASP A 312 5.24 16.72 -11.33
C ASP A 312 5.13 15.78 -10.12
N ILE A 313 4.57 14.57 -10.31
CA ILE A 313 4.45 13.51 -9.31
C ILE A 313 5.37 12.36 -9.71
N SER A 314 6.52 12.24 -9.03
CA SER A 314 7.55 11.24 -9.36
C SER A 314 7.14 9.83 -8.99
N TYR A 315 6.36 9.69 -7.91
CA TYR A 315 6.02 8.39 -7.35
C TYR A 315 4.58 8.36 -6.87
N TYR A 316 4.04 7.14 -6.69
CA TYR A 316 2.77 6.94 -6.01
C TYR A 316 2.87 5.81 -4.98
N LEU A 317 1.97 5.84 -4.03
CA LEU A 317 1.68 4.75 -3.11
C LEU A 317 0.17 4.55 -3.07
N ARG A 318 -0.29 3.41 -3.58
CA ARG A 318 -1.70 3.01 -3.54
C ARG A 318 -1.92 2.07 -2.37
N ILE A 319 -2.95 2.36 -1.58
CA ILE A 319 -3.31 1.58 -0.38
C ILE A 319 -4.83 1.39 -0.34
N ASN A 320 -5.28 0.32 0.31
CA ASN A 320 -6.69 0.07 0.57
C ASN A 320 -6.98 -0.01 2.08
N PHE A 321 -8.21 -0.30 2.47
CA PHE A 321 -8.60 -0.40 3.88
C PHE A 321 -7.85 -1.50 4.63
N ASP A 322 -7.69 -2.69 4.01
CA ASP A 322 -6.95 -3.81 4.59
C ASP A 322 -5.50 -3.44 4.85
N SER A 323 -4.85 -2.77 3.91
CA SER A 323 -3.46 -2.33 4.05
C SER A 323 -3.29 -1.31 5.16
N THR A 324 -4.23 -0.36 5.27
CA THR A 324 -4.20 0.64 6.34
C THR A 324 -4.30 0.00 7.73
N ILE A 325 -5.25 -0.93 7.92
CA ILE A 325 -5.41 -1.67 9.17
C ILE A 325 -4.14 -2.47 9.48
N LYS A 326 -3.68 -3.29 8.52
CA LYS A 326 -2.50 -4.15 8.67
C LYS A 326 -1.23 -3.37 8.97
N LEU A 327 -1.01 -2.22 8.28
CA LEU A 327 0.15 -1.36 8.52
C LEU A 327 0.17 -0.84 9.96
N ILE A 328 -0.95 -0.27 10.41
CA ILE A 328 -1.04 0.33 11.74
C ILE A 328 -0.91 -0.74 12.83
N ASP A 329 -1.55 -1.90 12.69
CA ASP A 329 -1.43 -3.01 13.62
C ASP A 329 0.00 -3.57 13.68
N ALA A 330 0.65 -3.72 12.53
CA ALA A 330 2.04 -4.17 12.44
C ALA A 330 3.03 -3.18 13.08
N LEU A 331 2.73 -1.87 13.03
CA LEU A 331 3.46 -0.83 13.75
C LEU A 331 3.19 -0.86 15.27
N GLY A 332 2.28 -1.70 15.73
CA GLY A 332 1.83 -1.75 17.13
C GLY A 332 0.97 -0.56 17.51
N GLY A 333 0.15 -0.06 16.58
CA GLY A 333 -0.71 1.11 16.76
C GLY A 333 0.00 2.45 16.58
N ILE A 334 -0.79 3.52 16.54
CA ILE A 334 -0.33 4.90 16.38
C ILE A 334 -0.96 5.79 17.46
N GLU A 335 -0.33 6.95 17.72
CA GLU A 335 -0.82 7.94 18.64
C GLU A 335 -1.49 9.09 17.88
N VAL A 336 -2.77 9.37 18.21
CA VAL A 336 -3.55 10.46 17.60
C VAL A 336 -4.25 11.25 18.71
N THR A 337 -4.42 12.54 18.50
CA THR A 337 -5.15 13.42 19.40
C THR A 337 -6.42 13.91 18.70
N PRO A 338 -7.59 13.26 18.91
CA PRO A 338 -8.83 13.68 18.29
C PRO A 338 -9.27 15.08 18.75
N ASP A 339 -9.93 15.81 17.88
CA ASP A 339 -10.51 17.13 18.18
C ASP A 339 -12.03 17.09 18.45
N ALA A 340 -12.61 15.87 18.51
CA ALA A 340 -13.98 15.65 18.96
C ALA A 340 -14.09 14.38 19.82
N THR A 341 -15.09 14.36 20.70
CA THR A 341 -15.45 13.19 21.49
C THR A 341 -16.57 12.42 20.84
N PHE A 342 -16.34 11.14 20.49
CA PHE A 342 -17.38 10.28 19.92
C PHE A 342 -17.10 8.79 20.17
N TYR A 343 -18.13 7.95 19.92
CA TYR A 343 -18.05 6.51 20.04
C TYR A 343 -18.62 5.81 18.79
N ARG A 344 -17.92 4.78 18.32
CA ARG A 344 -18.37 3.93 17.21
C ARG A 344 -18.56 2.49 17.67
N PRO A 345 -19.83 2.11 18.01
CA PRO A 345 -20.14 0.79 18.61
C PRO A 345 -19.69 -0.39 17.77
N LYS A 346 -19.85 -0.32 16.44
CA LYS A 346 -19.50 -1.41 15.51
C LYS A 346 -18.05 -1.88 15.68
N TYR A 347 -17.13 -0.95 16.00
CA TYR A 347 -15.69 -1.23 16.14
C TYR A 347 -15.21 -1.08 17.55
N ASN A 348 -16.11 -0.75 18.50
CA ASN A 348 -15.79 -0.47 19.91
C ASN A 348 -14.72 0.63 20.09
N CYS A 349 -14.72 1.63 19.21
CA CYS A 349 -13.75 2.71 19.23
C CYS A 349 -14.31 3.93 19.96
N HIS A 350 -13.56 4.39 20.97
CA HIS A 350 -13.87 5.56 21.77
C HIS A 350 -12.84 6.65 21.50
N PHE A 351 -13.30 7.84 21.14
CA PHE A 351 -12.46 9.00 20.87
C PHE A 351 -12.77 10.09 21.88
N ARG A 352 -11.71 10.79 22.35
CA ARG A 352 -11.83 11.87 23.34
C ARG A 352 -11.09 13.09 22.83
N GLU A 353 -11.81 14.20 22.75
CA GLU A 353 -11.27 15.49 22.35
C GLU A 353 -10.07 15.93 23.20
N GLY A 354 -8.98 16.36 22.52
CA GLY A 354 -7.77 16.86 23.15
C GLY A 354 -6.92 15.85 23.91
N VAL A 355 -7.29 14.56 23.90
CA VAL A 355 -6.54 13.50 24.58
C VAL A 355 -5.79 12.64 23.56
N THR A 356 -4.47 12.58 23.69
CA THR A 356 -3.67 11.65 22.86
C THR A 356 -4.05 10.21 23.19
N MET A 357 -4.44 9.48 22.17
CA MET A 357 -4.95 8.11 22.27
C MET A 357 -4.14 7.17 21.39
N HIS A 358 -3.94 5.96 21.93
CA HIS A 358 -3.38 4.87 21.14
C HIS A 358 -4.49 4.19 20.33
N LEU A 359 -4.34 4.18 19.00
CA LEU A 359 -5.28 3.59 18.05
C LEU A 359 -4.66 2.36 17.40
N ASP A 360 -5.41 1.25 17.38
CA ASP A 360 -5.15 0.12 16.49
C ASP A 360 -5.60 0.44 15.05
N GLY A 361 -5.35 -0.46 14.11
CA GLY A 361 -5.67 -0.25 12.70
C GLY A 361 -7.17 -0.02 12.45
N SER A 362 -8.03 -0.75 13.16
CA SER A 362 -9.48 -0.64 13.02
C SER A 362 -10.00 0.72 13.51
N CYS A 363 -9.53 1.17 14.67
CA CYS A 363 -9.92 2.47 15.21
C CYS A 363 -9.29 3.63 14.41
N ALA A 364 -8.08 3.47 13.93
CA ALA A 364 -7.44 4.46 13.07
C ALA A 364 -8.19 4.64 11.73
N LEU A 365 -8.59 3.54 11.08
CA LEU A 365 -9.42 3.60 9.87
C LEU A 365 -10.79 4.23 10.16
N THR A 366 -11.40 3.87 11.30
CA THR A 366 -12.67 4.46 11.74
C THR A 366 -12.55 5.96 11.94
N TYR A 367 -11.46 6.44 12.54
CA TYR A 367 -11.16 7.86 12.72
C TYR A 367 -10.95 8.56 11.37
N ALA A 368 -10.14 7.97 10.48
CA ALA A 368 -9.86 8.53 9.14
C ALA A 368 -11.11 8.68 8.27
N ARG A 369 -12.17 7.89 8.52
CA ARG A 369 -13.44 7.90 7.76
C ARG A 369 -14.55 8.69 8.44
N GLU A 370 -14.32 9.24 9.64
CA GLU A 370 -15.35 9.93 10.40
C GLU A 370 -15.75 11.26 9.74
N ARG A 371 -17.07 11.48 9.63
CA ARG A 371 -17.68 12.71 9.06
C ARG A 371 -18.81 13.23 9.91
N LYS A 372 -19.61 12.33 10.49
CA LYS A 372 -20.94 12.63 11.05
C LYS A 372 -20.93 13.47 12.34
N VAL A 373 -19.79 13.48 13.05
CA VAL A 373 -19.66 14.22 14.31
C VAL A 373 -19.22 15.67 14.11
N TYR A 374 -18.86 16.04 12.90
CA TYR A 374 -18.31 17.34 12.55
C TYR A 374 -19.28 18.15 11.71
N GLU A 375 -19.31 19.47 11.91
CA GLU A 375 -20.18 20.39 11.16
C GLU A 375 -19.86 20.38 9.65
N PHE A 376 -18.54 20.34 9.31
CA PHE A 376 -18.05 20.25 7.94
C PHE A 376 -17.38 18.88 7.73
N GLY A 377 -18.17 17.82 7.79
CA GLY A 377 -17.69 16.43 7.93
C GLY A 377 -16.70 15.99 6.87
N ASP A 378 -16.91 16.32 5.59
CA ASP A 378 -15.99 15.94 4.51
C ASP A 378 -14.66 16.69 4.55
N LEU A 379 -14.67 17.98 4.89
CA LEU A 379 -13.44 18.76 5.10
C LEU A 379 -12.70 18.28 6.34
N HIS A 380 -13.42 17.97 7.42
CA HIS A 380 -12.81 17.48 8.65
C HIS A 380 -12.18 16.11 8.48
N ARG A 381 -12.79 15.23 7.67
CA ARG A 381 -12.20 13.93 7.31
C ARG A 381 -10.79 14.07 6.72
N ILE A 382 -10.51 15.14 5.96
CA ILE A 382 -9.17 15.44 5.44
C ILE A 382 -8.16 15.60 6.58
N GLN A 383 -8.54 16.34 7.63
CA GLN A 383 -7.68 16.55 8.81
C GLN A 383 -7.40 15.20 9.51
N ASN A 384 -8.44 14.39 9.72
CA ASN A 384 -8.30 13.06 10.31
C ASN A 384 -7.34 12.18 9.49
N GLN A 385 -7.43 12.20 8.16
CA GLN A 385 -6.53 11.44 7.27
C GLN A 385 -5.09 11.93 7.38
N GLN A 386 -4.88 13.24 7.43
CA GLN A 386 -3.56 13.83 7.64
C GLN A 386 -2.99 13.53 9.03
N ASP A 387 -3.82 13.44 10.07
CA ASP A 387 -3.42 13.03 11.41
C ASP A 387 -2.90 11.60 11.41
N ILE A 388 -3.65 10.67 10.81
CA ILE A 388 -3.24 9.27 10.66
C ILE A 388 -1.93 9.17 9.89
N LEU A 389 -1.83 9.81 8.72
CA LEU A 389 -0.61 9.75 7.92
C LEU A 389 0.60 10.34 8.65
N SER A 390 0.42 11.47 9.33
CA SER A 390 1.49 12.09 10.15
C SER A 390 1.92 11.18 11.30
N ALA A 391 0.97 10.54 11.98
CA ALA A 391 1.25 9.60 13.06
C ALA A 391 2.00 8.35 12.54
N VAL A 392 1.64 7.84 11.37
CA VAL A 392 2.34 6.73 10.70
C VAL A 392 3.78 7.15 10.35
N ILE A 393 3.98 8.30 9.71
CA ILE A 393 5.33 8.82 9.37
C ILE A 393 6.18 8.97 10.64
N ASN A 394 5.64 9.59 11.69
CA ASN A 394 6.34 9.75 12.95
C ASN A 394 6.70 8.39 13.58
N LYS A 395 5.79 7.42 13.55
CA LYS A 395 6.03 6.07 14.07
C LYS A 395 7.12 5.34 13.29
N LEU A 396 7.10 5.44 11.97
CA LEU A 396 8.11 4.86 11.07
C LEU A 396 9.50 5.47 11.28
N THR A 397 9.59 6.78 11.53
CA THR A 397 10.87 7.48 11.65
C THR A 397 11.48 7.44 13.05
N THR A 398 10.68 7.24 14.10
CA THR A 398 11.13 7.32 15.50
C THR A 398 11.10 6.00 16.26
N SER A 399 10.36 5.01 15.80
CA SER A 399 10.08 3.81 16.59
C SER A 399 11.13 2.71 16.44
N LYS A 400 11.49 2.08 17.57
CA LYS A 400 12.25 0.82 17.58
C LYS A 400 11.42 -0.37 17.07
N THR A 401 10.12 -0.22 16.94
CA THR A 401 9.17 -1.25 16.49
C THR A 401 9.51 -1.75 15.10
N LEU A 402 10.01 -0.88 14.22
CA LEU A 402 10.54 -1.27 12.91
C LEU A 402 11.62 -2.35 13.01
N LEU A 403 12.48 -2.28 14.02
CA LEU A 403 13.57 -3.25 14.19
C LEU A 403 13.08 -4.57 14.79
N THR A 404 12.04 -4.54 15.63
CA THR A 404 11.55 -5.71 16.36
C THR A 404 10.44 -6.47 15.64
N ASN A 405 9.64 -5.77 14.81
CA ASN A 405 8.48 -6.33 14.10
C ASN A 405 8.60 -6.30 12.57
N TYR A 406 9.81 -6.07 12.07
CA TYR A 406 10.10 -5.80 10.67
C TYR A 406 9.51 -6.82 9.69
N THR A 407 9.75 -8.11 9.91
CA THR A 407 9.23 -9.18 9.02
C THR A 407 7.70 -9.25 9.02
N ASN A 408 7.06 -9.05 10.16
CA ASN A 408 5.59 -9.07 10.23
C ASN A 408 5.00 -7.89 9.46
N ILE A 409 5.62 -6.70 9.56
CA ILE A 409 5.23 -5.51 8.80
C ILE A 409 5.30 -5.81 7.30
N LEU A 410 6.46 -6.30 6.83
CA LEU A 410 6.65 -6.59 5.42
C LEU A 410 5.67 -7.66 4.91
N THR A 411 5.53 -8.76 5.63
CA THR A 411 4.66 -9.87 5.21
C THR A 411 3.18 -9.48 5.20
N SER A 412 2.74 -8.66 6.15
CA SER A 412 1.33 -8.24 6.22
C SER A 412 0.93 -7.24 5.12
N LEU A 413 1.91 -6.57 4.52
CA LEU A 413 1.68 -5.52 3.52
C LEU A 413 1.93 -5.96 2.07
N SER A 414 2.54 -7.13 1.83
CA SER A 414 3.03 -7.55 0.52
C SER A 414 1.98 -7.54 -0.61
N ASP A 415 0.71 -7.85 -0.28
CA ASP A 415 -0.36 -7.94 -1.28
C ASP A 415 -1.39 -6.80 -1.13
N SER A 416 -1.05 -5.78 -0.36
CA SER A 416 -2.01 -4.74 0.06
C SER A 416 -1.56 -3.32 -0.30
N ILE A 417 -0.37 -3.19 -0.88
CA ILE A 417 0.26 -1.92 -1.27
C ILE A 417 0.81 -2.05 -2.68
N GLU A 418 0.71 -0.98 -3.45
CA GLU A 418 1.32 -0.87 -4.78
C GLU A 418 2.05 0.46 -4.91
N THR A 419 3.26 0.44 -5.49
CA THR A 419 4.06 1.66 -5.70
C THR A 419 5.03 1.50 -6.88
N ASN A 420 5.30 2.61 -7.58
CA ASN A 420 6.33 2.67 -8.62
C ASN A 420 7.71 3.11 -8.09
N ILE A 421 7.90 3.25 -6.76
CA ILE A 421 9.22 3.56 -6.20
C ILE A 421 10.13 2.35 -6.40
N PRO A 422 11.30 2.49 -7.09
CA PRO A 422 12.23 1.39 -7.27
C PRO A 422 12.78 0.86 -5.93
N SER A 423 12.98 -0.44 -5.83
CA SER A 423 13.45 -1.10 -4.59
C SER A 423 14.78 -0.54 -4.07
N ASP A 424 15.70 -0.16 -4.97
CA ASP A 424 16.99 0.42 -4.60
C ASP A 424 16.84 1.82 -3.96
N GLN A 425 15.84 2.60 -4.38
CA GLN A 425 15.52 3.89 -3.77
C GLN A 425 15.03 3.70 -2.32
N PHE A 426 14.19 2.69 -2.06
CA PHE A 426 13.81 2.35 -0.69
C PHE A 426 15.03 1.98 0.17
N TYR A 427 15.94 1.17 -0.36
CA TYR A 427 17.16 0.79 0.37
C TYR A 427 18.03 2.00 0.71
N ARG A 428 18.17 2.94 -0.23
CA ARG A 428 18.93 4.19 -0.01
C ARG A 428 18.25 5.09 1.02
N PHE A 429 16.90 5.20 0.97
CA PHE A 429 16.16 6.01 1.93
C PHE A 429 16.26 5.43 3.36
N ILE A 430 16.11 4.12 3.51
CA ILE A 430 16.30 3.42 4.79
C ILE A 430 17.73 3.63 5.29
N ASN A 431 18.74 3.51 4.42
CA ASN A 431 20.14 3.76 4.76
C ASN A 431 20.35 5.19 5.27
N MET A 432 19.84 6.19 4.55
CA MET A 432 19.90 7.60 4.96
C MET A 432 19.23 7.82 6.31
N GLN A 433 18.03 7.28 6.52
CA GLN A 433 17.30 7.40 7.78
C GLN A 433 18.07 6.78 8.94
N LEU A 434 18.67 5.59 8.76
CA LEU A 434 19.49 4.91 9.78
C LEU A 434 20.82 5.60 10.02
N ASP A 435 21.40 6.25 9.00
CA ASP A 435 22.67 6.94 9.11
C ASP A 435 22.56 8.28 9.82
N GLN A 436 21.59 9.08 9.43
CA GLN A 436 21.45 10.45 9.91
C GLN A 436 20.48 10.56 11.09
N MET A 437 19.50 9.63 11.20
CA MET A 437 18.41 9.67 12.18
C MET A 437 17.73 11.06 12.27
N PRO A 438 17.38 11.67 11.11
CA PRO A 438 16.84 13.01 11.11
C PRO A 438 15.46 13.06 11.75
N SER A 439 15.13 14.21 12.33
CA SER A 439 13.75 14.54 12.70
C SER A 439 13.09 15.23 11.51
N TRP A 440 11.94 14.73 11.07
CA TRP A 440 11.19 15.29 9.97
C TRP A 440 10.20 16.35 10.47
N ASN A 441 10.21 17.52 9.82
CA ASN A 441 9.19 18.56 10.04
C ASN A 441 8.04 18.32 9.06
N ILE A 442 6.84 18.05 9.59
CA ILE A 442 5.65 17.75 8.78
C ILE A 442 4.72 18.97 8.80
N GLU A 443 4.54 19.59 7.65
CA GLU A 443 3.58 20.67 7.41
C GLU A 443 2.35 20.12 6.69
N ARG A 444 1.21 20.79 6.82
CA ARG A 444 -0.07 20.36 6.27
C ARG A 444 -0.76 21.48 5.51
N ASN A 445 -1.38 21.12 4.40
CA ASN A 445 -2.22 21.99 3.60
C ASN A 445 -3.38 21.18 3.00
N ALA A 446 -4.46 21.82 2.64
CA ALA A 446 -5.55 21.23 1.88
C ALA A 446 -6.05 22.23 0.84
N VAL A 447 -6.47 21.72 -0.31
CA VAL A 447 -7.14 22.53 -1.32
C VAL A 447 -8.58 22.73 -0.91
N GLU A 448 -9.06 23.95 -0.93
CA GLU A 448 -10.41 24.37 -0.53
C GLU A 448 -11.29 24.58 -1.75
N GLY A 449 -12.59 24.35 -1.61
CA GLY A 449 -13.60 24.57 -2.63
C GLY A 449 -14.95 24.95 -2.03
N THR A 450 -15.90 25.32 -2.89
CA THR A 450 -17.27 25.65 -2.49
C THR A 450 -18.21 24.53 -2.88
N GLU A 451 -19.14 24.19 -1.99
CA GLU A 451 -20.14 23.13 -2.23
C GLU A 451 -21.13 23.54 -3.32
N ILE A 452 -21.20 22.73 -4.38
CA ILE A 452 -22.20 22.88 -5.47
C ILE A 452 -22.74 21.52 -5.90
N HIS A 453 -23.80 21.52 -6.72
CA HIS A 453 -24.32 20.32 -7.35
C HIS A 453 -24.35 20.49 -8.85
N VAL A 454 -23.61 19.66 -9.59
CA VAL A 454 -23.50 19.73 -11.05
C VAL A 454 -23.46 18.32 -11.67
N PRO A 455 -23.87 18.17 -12.94
CA PRO A 455 -23.61 16.95 -13.70
C PRO A 455 -22.11 16.72 -13.84
N THR A 456 -21.68 15.46 -13.78
CA THR A 456 -20.28 15.08 -13.90
C THR A 456 -20.02 14.27 -15.16
N TYR A 457 -18.74 14.14 -15.53
CA TYR A 457 -18.37 13.33 -16.70
C TYR A 457 -18.79 11.87 -16.57
N THR A 458 -18.62 11.27 -15.39
CA THR A 458 -19.02 9.88 -15.13
C THR A 458 -20.53 9.71 -15.01
N ILE A 459 -21.27 10.71 -14.49
CA ILE A 459 -22.73 10.69 -14.33
C ILE A 459 -23.32 11.98 -14.91
N PRO A 460 -23.52 12.05 -16.23
CA PRO A 460 -24.00 13.27 -16.90
C PRO A 460 -25.49 13.55 -16.71
N ASP A 461 -26.26 12.54 -16.30
CA ASP A 461 -27.72 12.62 -16.23
C ASP A 461 -28.23 13.27 -14.94
N ARG A 462 -27.36 13.45 -13.95
CA ARG A 462 -27.72 13.93 -12.62
C ARG A 462 -26.70 14.92 -12.05
N ALA A 463 -27.18 15.82 -11.23
CA ALA A 463 -26.31 16.71 -10.48
C ALA A 463 -25.77 15.98 -9.24
N LEU A 464 -24.45 15.89 -9.12
CA LEU A 464 -23.74 15.37 -7.95
C LEU A 464 -23.21 16.50 -7.11
N PHE A 465 -23.10 16.26 -5.80
CA PHE A 465 -22.34 17.11 -4.90
C PHE A 465 -20.86 17.13 -5.32
N VAL A 466 -20.27 18.31 -5.48
CA VAL A 466 -18.84 18.52 -5.71
C VAL A 466 -18.35 19.75 -4.95
N PHE A 467 -17.03 19.85 -4.75
CA PHE A 467 -16.37 21.10 -4.36
C PHE A 467 -15.90 21.82 -5.62
N GLU A 468 -16.56 22.93 -5.97
CA GLU A 468 -16.15 23.83 -7.04
C GLU A 468 -14.72 24.35 -6.78
N GLN A 469 -13.93 24.47 -7.82
CA GLN A 469 -12.54 24.90 -7.72
C GLN A 469 -12.40 26.31 -7.11
N ASN A 470 -11.49 26.45 -6.14
CA ASN A 470 -10.99 27.71 -5.65
C ASN A 470 -9.60 27.99 -6.22
N PRO A 471 -9.46 28.85 -7.23
CA PRO A 471 -8.17 29.12 -7.89
C PRO A 471 -7.09 29.63 -6.93
N ASP A 472 -7.45 30.45 -5.94
CA ASP A 472 -6.49 30.98 -4.96
C ASP A 472 -5.94 29.85 -4.08
N SER A 473 -6.78 28.89 -3.70
CA SER A 473 -6.36 27.73 -2.91
C SER A 473 -5.49 26.76 -3.72
N ILE A 474 -5.79 26.56 -5.01
CA ILE A 474 -4.96 25.78 -5.94
C ILE A 474 -3.57 26.41 -6.08
N ILE A 475 -3.52 27.73 -6.35
CA ILE A 475 -2.27 28.48 -6.48
C ILE A 475 -1.46 28.41 -5.19
N LYS A 476 -2.09 28.61 -4.04
CA LYS A 476 -1.44 28.49 -2.74
C LYS A 476 -0.81 27.11 -2.55
N ALA A 477 -1.54 26.03 -2.86
CA ALA A 477 -1.04 24.68 -2.74
C ALA A 477 0.18 24.42 -3.68
N SER A 478 0.07 24.83 -4.94
CA SER A 478 1.15 24.74 -5.92
C SER A 478 2.41 25.51 -5.49
N VAL A 479 2.24 26.72 -4.97
CA VAL A 479 3.35 27.54 -4.47
C VAL A 479 4.02 26.89 -3.26
N MET A 480 3.26 26.44 -2.26
CA MET A 480 3.82 25.77 -1.08
C MET A 480 4.63 24.50 -1.46
N ILE A 481 4.11 23.69 -2.40
CA ILE A 481 4.82 22.52 -2.91
C ILE A 481 6.13 22.96 -3.59
N SER A 482 6.06 23.93 -4.50
CA SER A 482 7.21 24.41 -5.27
C SER A 482 8.29 25.03 -4.37
N GLU A 483 7.91 25.78 -3.35
CA GLU A 483 8.83 26.39 -2.36
C GLU A 483 9.56 25.29 -1.58
N LEU A 484 8.84 24.27 -1.07
CA LEU A 484 9.46 23.16 -0.36
C LEU A 484 10.44 22.40 -1.25
N LEU A 485 10.06 22.12 -2.50
CA LEU A 485 10.93 21.38 -3.44
C LEU A 485 12.18 22.19 -3.82
N ALA A 486 12.10 23.52 -3.88
CA ALA A 486 13.21 24.42 -4.23
C ALA A 486 14.14 24.75 -3.05
N GLU A 487 13.75 24.46 -1.81
CA GLU A 487 14.54 24.76 -0.60
C GLU A 487 15.85 23.96 -0.59
N LYS A 488 16.96 24.67 -0.24
CA LYS A 488 18.32 24.12 -0.32
C LYS A 488 18.90 23.78 1.05
#